data_d0d7b36838684201cc7fd6af8d7f1d1e
#
_entry.id   d0d7b36838684201cc7fd6af8d7f1d1e
#
_cell.length_a   1.000
_cell.length_b   1.000
_cell.length_c   1.000
_cell.angle_alpha   90.00
_cell.angle_beta   90.00
_cell.angle_gamma   90.00
#
_symmetry.space_group_name_H-M   'P 1'
#
loop_
_entity.id
_entity.type
_entity.pdbx_description
1 polymer ?
#
loop_
_entity_poly.entity_id
_entity_poly.type
_entity_poly.pdbx_seq_one_letter_code
_entity_poly.pdbx_strand_id
1 'polypeptide(L)'
;MCIRDSDYTVPEGTDVVINATSIGLDDAQARLALNIDSLDESMVVADVIPNPPRTQLVRDAEAKGCTVIDGLGMLVNQGITGIQYWTGEIVDGNVMRARLEELFGD
;
A
#
# COMPACT_ATOMS: atom_id res chain seq x y z
N MET A 1 -14.67 2.27 -15.24
CA MET A 1 -14.95 2.10 -13.80
C MET A 1 -16.22 2.85 -13.42
N CYS A 2 -17.09 2.21 -12.68
CA CYS A 2 -18.31 2.86 -12.20
C CYS A 2 -18.05 3.54 -10.86
N ILE A 3 -18.44 4.81 -10.76
CA ILE A 3 -18.37 5.57 -9.53
C ILE A 3 -19.74 5.48 -8.88
N ARG A 4 -19.79 5.06 -7.63
CA ARG A 4 -21.02 5.02 -6.86
C ARG A 4 -21.17 6.33 -6.11
N ASP A 5 -22.41 6.74 -5.87
CA ASP A 5 -22.67 7.94 -5.08
C ASP A 5 -22.09 7.85 -3.67
N SER A 6 -21.96 6.60 -3.15
CA SER A 6 -21.38 6.35 -1.83
C SER A 6 -19.86 6.28 -1.83
N ASP A 7 -19.21 6.32 -2.98
CA ASP A 7 -17.75 6.28 -3.03
C ASP A 7 -17.17 7.58 -2.49
N TYR A 8 -16.14 7.42 -1.66
CA TYR A 8 -15.47 8.57 -1.06
C TYR A 8 -14.62 9.29 -2.10
N THR A 9 -14.79 10.59 -2.19
CA THR A 9 -13.96 11.43 -3.05
C THR A 9 -12.86 12.05 -2.21
N VAL A 10 -11.61 11.83 -2.63
CA VAL A 10 -10.44 12.39 -1.95
C VAL A 10 -10.45 13.90 -2.14
N PRO A 11 -10.41 14.69 -1.05
CA PRO A 11 -10.39 16.14 -1.17
C PRO A 11 -9.21 16.65 -1.97
N GLU A 12 -9.43 17.70 -2.76
CA GLU A 12 -8.37 18.38 -3.47
C GLU A 12 -7.34 18.92 -2.48
N GLY A 13 -6.06 18.81 -2.81
CA GLY A 13 -4.98 19.23 -1.93
C GLY A 13 -4.54 18.19 -0.91
N THR A 14 -5.11 16.99 -0.95
CA THR A 14 -4.66 15.87 -0.12
C THR A 14 -3.26 15.44 -0.54
N ASP A 15 -2.36 15.25 0.41
CA ASP A 15 -0.98 14.83 0.14
C ASP A 15 -0.81 13.32 0.24
N VAL A 16 -1.46 12.68 1.20
CA VAL A 16 -1.29 11.26 1.50
C VAL A 16 -2.64 10.58 1.69
N VAL A 17 -2.79 9.41 1.05
CA VAL A 17 -3.96 8.55 1.21
C VAL A 17 -3.47 7.20 1.70
N ILE A 18 -4.02 6.72 2.81
CA ILE A 18 -3.61 5.44 3.40
C ILE A 18 -4.83 4.53 3.54
N ASN A 19 -4.74 3.32 2.95
CA ASN A 19 -5.73 2.28 3.21
C ASN A 19 -5.30 1.50 4.46
N ALA A 20 -6.02 1.72 5.55
CA ALA A 20 -5.81 0.99 6.80
C ALA A 20 -6.96 0.02 7.08
N THR A 21 -7.68 -0.39 6.03
CA THR A 21 -8.77 -1.37 6.14
C THR A 21 -8.27 -2.77 5.79
N SER A 22 -9.13 -3.77 5.98
CA SER A 22 -8.83 -5.14 5.55
C SER A 22 -9.18 -5.41 4.09
N ILE A 23 -9.71 -4.42 3.37
CA ILE A 23 -10.10 -4.60 1.97
C ILE A 23 -8.85 -4.76 1.12
N GLY A 24 -8.75 -5.87 0.43
CA GLY A 24 -7.59 -6.27 -0.37
C GLY A 24 -6.81 -7.43 0.25
N LEU A 25 -7.03 -7.75 1.52
CA LEU A 25 -6.36 -8.87 2.18
C LEU A 25 -6.82 -10.19 1.55
N ASP A 26 -5.87 -10.96 1.03
CA ASP A 26 -6.10 -12.22 0.32
C ASP A 26 -6.99 -12.08 -0.93
N ASP A 27 -7.21 -10.86 -1.40
CA ASP A 27 -7.98 -10.60 -2.62
C ASP A 27 -7.40 -9.39 -3.36
N ALA A 28 -6.57 -9.66 -4.35
CA ALA A 28 -5.87 -8.62 -5.11
C ALA A 28 -6.81 -7.76 -5.96
N GLN A 29 -8.06 -8.20 -6.14
CA GLN A 29 -9.02 -7.50 -7.00
C GLN A 29 -10.09 -6.76 -6.20
N ALA A 30 -10.07 -6.87 -4.87
CA ALA A 30 -11.03 -6.16 -4.03
C ALA A 30 -10.82 -4.65 -4.13
N ARG A 31 -11.90 -3.92 -4.26
CA ARG A 31 -11.86 -2.46 -4.42
C ARG A 31 -12.45 -1.77 -3.20
N LEU A 32 -11.79 -0.69 -2.81
CA LEU A 32 -12.34 0.23 -1.81
C LEU A 32 -13.50 1.02 -2.41
N ALA A 33 -14.40 1.47 -1.54
CA ALA A 33 -15.45 2.44 -1.92
C ALA A 33 -14.82 3.82 -2.05
N LEU A 34 -13.93 3.98 -3.01
CA LEU A 34 -13.12 5.17 -3.26
C LEU A 34 -13.23 5.57 -4.71
N ASN A 35 -13.46 6.85 -4.94
CA ASN A 35 -13.43 7.41 -6.29
C ASN A 35 -11.98 7.54 -6.74
N ILE A 36 -11.53 6.59 -7.56
CA ILE A 36 -10.14 6.56 -8.04
C ILE A 36 -9.80 7.81 -8.86
N ASP A 37 -10.78 8.37 -9.56
CA ASP A 37 -10.55 9.57 -10.36
C ASP A 37 -10.23 10.81 -9.52
N SER A 38 -10.49 10.76 -8.21
CA SER A 38 -10.11 11.85 -7.30
C SER A 38 -8.64 11.79 -6.87
N LEU A 39 -7.93 10.71 -7.19
CA LEU A 39 -6.48 10.63 -6.96
C LEU A 39 -5.73 11.41 -8.04
N ASP A 40 -4.64 12.05 -7.67
CA ASP A 40 -3.78 12.74 -8.63
C ASP A 40 -2.30 12.42 -8.39
N GLU A 41 -1.48 12.78 -9.37
CA GLU A 41 -0.06 12.41 -9.38
C GLU A 41 0.76 13.07 -8.26
N SER A 42 0.23 14.10 -7.60
CA SER A 42 0.91 14.76 -6.48
C SER A 42 0.75 13.99 -5.18
N MET A 43 -0.15 13.02 -5.15
CA MET A 43 -0.46 12.27 -3.92
C MET A 43 0.46 11.07 -3.74
N VAL A 44 0.71 10.73 -2.48
CA VAL A 44 1.32 9.46 -2.08
C VAL A 44 0.18 8.56 -1.59
N VAL A 45 0.07 7.38 -2.17
CA VAL A 45 -0.96 6.40 -1.79
C VAL A 45 -0.29 5.20 -1.16
N ALA A 46 -0.65 4.90 0.07
CA ALA A 46 -0.08 3.79 0.84
C ALA A 46 -1.16 2.76 1.16
N ASP A 47 -0.79 1.49 1.10
CA ASP A 47 -1.65 0.39 1.50
C ASP A 47 -0.94 -0.43 2.55
N VAL A 48 -1.64 -0.78 3.63
CA VAL A 48 -1.06 -1.58 4.71
C VAL A 48 -1.18 -3.09 4.46
N ILE A 49 -1.82 -3.50 3.36
CA ILE A 49 -2.01 -4.92 3.04
C ILE A 49 -0.71 -5.52 2.50
N PRO A 50 -0.07 -6.47 3.21
CA PRO A 50 1.18 -7.06 2.72
C PRO A 50 0.96 -8.24 1.78
N ASN A 51 -0.21 -8.86 1.78
CA ASN A 51 -0.52 -10.03 0.97
C ASN A 51 -1.94 -9.94 0.43
N PRO A 52 -2.15 -9.69 -0.85
CA PRO A 52 -1.10 -9.51 -1.87
C PRO A 52 -0.44 -8.13 -1.78
N PRO A 53 0.84 -8.00 -2.16
CA PRO A 53 1.53 -6.70 -2.08
C PRO A 53 1.04 -5.69 -3.10
N ARG A 54 0.51 -6.16 -4.22
CA ARG A 54 -0.05 -5.28 -5.24
C ARG A 54 -1.57 -5.38 -5.24
N THR A 55 -2.18 -4.70 -4.28
CA THR A 55 -3.64 -4.60 -4.19
C THR A 55 -4.20 -3.78 -5.35
N GLN A 56 -5.51 -3.84 -5.53
CA GLN A 56 -6.16 -3.05 -6.58
C GLN A 56 -5.95 -1.55 -6.36
N LEU A 57 -5.96 -1.10 -5.10
CA LEU A 57 -5.67 0.30 -4.79
C LEU A 57 -4.28 0.72 -5.26
N VAL A 58 -3.26 -0.10 -4.97
CA VAL A 58 -1.88 0.19 -5.40
C VAL A 58 -1.80 0.29 -6.91
N ARG A 59 -2.40 -0.66 -7.61
CA ARG A 59 -2.39 -0.68 -9.08
C ARG A 59 -3.13 0.52 -9.67
N ASP A 60 -4.29 0.85 -9.14
CA ASP A 60 -5.09 1.97 -9.62
C ASP A 60 -4.38 3.30 -9.37
N ALA A 61 -3.77 3.46 -8.19
CA ALA A 61 -3.04 4.68 -7.85
C ALA A 61 -1.81 4.85 -8.74
N GLU A 62 -1.09 3.76 -9.00
CA GLU A 62 0.08 3.79 -9.88
C GLU A 62 -0.32 4.19 -11.30
N ALA A 63 -1.44 3.69 -11.79
CA ALA A 63 -1.96 4.06 -13.10
C ALA A 63 -2.36 5.54 -13.20
N LYS A 64 -2.69 6.16 -12.06
CA LYS A 64 -2.98 7.59 -11.98
C LYS A 64 -1.73 8.45 -11.83
N GLY A 65 -0.55 7.84 -11.75
CA GLY A 65 0.70 8.54 -11.59
C GLY A 65 1.07 8.87 -10.17
N CYS A 66 0.32 8.38 -9.19
CA CYS A 66 0.63 8.59 -7.78
C CYS A 66 1.92 7.86 -7.39
N THR A 67 2.62 8.39 -6.39
CA THR A 67 3.68 7.62 -5.72
C THR A 67 3.00 6.61 -4.81
N VAL A 68 3.36 5.33 -4.93
CA VAL A 68 2.72 4.28 -4.13
C VAL A 68 3.71 3.65 -3.15
N ILE A 69 3.20 3.30 -1.98
CA ILE A 69 3.92 2.55 -0.96
C ILE A 69 3.08 1.32 -0.65
N ASP A 70 3.63 0.14 -0.95
CA ASP A 70 2.89 -1.11 -0.73
C ASP A 70 3.02 -1.61 0.70
N GLY A 71 2.20 -2.60 1.06
CA GLY A 71 2.21 -3.16 2.41
C GLY A 71 3.48 -3.94 2.74
N LEU A 72 4.21 -4.44 1.74
CA LEU A 72 5.50 -5.10 1.97
C LEU A 72 6.52 -4.13 2.54
N GLY A 73 6.57 -2.89 2.03
CA GLY A 73 7.46 -1.87 2.56
C GLY A 73 7.20 -1.60 4.03
N MET A 74 5.93 -1.49 4.40
CA MET A 74 5.55 -1.29 5.80
C MET A 74 5.97 -2.49 6.66
N LEU A 75 5.71 -3.70 6.19
CA LEU A 75 6.05 -4.92 6.93
C LEU A 75 7.55 -5.05 7.15
N VAL A 76 8.36 -4.79 6.11
CA VAL A 76 9.81 -4.81 6.20
C VAL A 76 10.31 -3.77 7.21
N ASN A 77 9.83 -2.54 7.10
CA ASN A 77 10.26 -1.45 7.99
C ASN A 77 9.89 -1.71 9.43
N GLN A 78 8.74 -2.31 9.67
CA GLN A 78 8.31 -2.73 10.99
C GLN A 78 9.24 -3.78 11.57
N GLY A 79 9.65 -4.76 10.76
CA GLY A 79 10.60 -5.79 11.16
C GLY A 79 11.96 -5.22 11.48
N ILE A 80 12.49 -4.33 10.65
CA ILE A 80 13.77 -3.65 10.88
C ILE A 80 13.75 -2.92 12.21
N THR A 81 12.72 -2.12 12.43
CA THR A 81 12.59 -1.33 13.66
C THR A 81 12.53 -2.23 14.89
N GLY A 82 11.76 -3.32 14.82
CA GLY A 82 11.63 -4.27 15.94
C GLY A 82 12.95 -4.95 16.27
N ILE A 83 13.66 -5.45 15.27
CA ILE A 83 14.94 -6.13 15.49
C ILE A 83 15.96 -5.15 16.05
N GLN A 84 16.05 -3.95 15.50
CA GLN A 84 16.97 -2.92 15.98
C GLN A 84 16.67 -2.56 17.44
N TYR A 85 15.40 -2.45 17.79
CA TYR A 85 14.99 -2.13 19.16
C TYR A 85 15.39 -3.22 20.15
N TRP A 86 15.25 -4.49 19.74
CA TRP A 86 15.54 -5.63 20.66
C TRP A 86 17.01 -6.00 20.71
N THR A 87 17.74 -5.85 19.62
CA THR A 87 19.14 -6.34 19.54
C THR A 87 20.15 -5.22 19.37
N GLY A 88 19.73 -4.03 19.02
CA GLY A 88 20.64 -2.92 18.68
C GLY A 88 21.31 -3.07 17.33
N GLU A 89 20.99 -4.11 16.57
CA GLU A 89 21.63 -4.37 15.29
C GLU A 89 20.78 -3.84 14.13
N ILE A 90 21.47 -3.41 13.07
CA ILE A 90 20.85 -2.95 11.82
C ILE A 90 20.76 -4.13 10.88
N VAL A 91 19.58 -4.37 10.31
CA VAL A 91 19.36 -5.46 9.35
C VAL A 91 19.17 -4.91 7.95
N ASP A 92 19.49 -5.73 6.95
CA ASP A 92 19.34 -5.34 5.54
C ASP A 92 17.89 -5.55 5.11
N GLY A 93 17.19 -4.43 4.92
CA GLY A 93 15.79 -4.44 4.49
C GLY A 93 15.60 -5.06 3.10
N ASN A 94 16.59 -4.97 2.24
CA ASN A 94 16.48 -5.54 0.89
C ASN A 94 16.40 -7.07 0.94
N VAL A 95 17.16 -7.70 1.84
CA VAL A 95 17.10 -9.16 2.04
C VAL A 95 15.71 -9.57 2.55
N MET A 96 15.20 -8.83 3.52
CA MET A 96 13.87 -9.11 4.08
C MET A 96 12.78 -8.95 3.02
N ARG A 97 12.84 -7.88 2.24
CA ARG A 97 11.86 -7.63 1.18
C ARG A 97 11.91 -8.72 0.11
N ALA A 98 13.10 -9.10 -0.32
CA ALA A 98 13.26 -10.14 -1.34
C ALA A 98 12.63 -11.46 -0.89
N ARG A 99 12.82 -11.83 0.38
CA ARG A 99 12.23 -13.05 0.91
C ARG A 99 10.71 -12.99 0.97
N LEU A 100 10.16 -11.86 1.36
CA LEU A 100 8.71 -11.67 1.40
C LEU A 100 8.09 -11.69 0.01
N GLU A 101 8.78 -11.12 -0.97
CA GLU A 101 8.33 -11.18 -2.36
C GLU A 101 8.28 -12.60 -2.88
N GLU A 102 9.23 -13.45 -2.49
CA GLU A 102 9.19 -14.88 -2.83
C GLU A 102 7.97 -15.57 -2.23
N LEU A 103 7.59 -15.21 -0.99
CA LEU A 103 6.49 -15.86 -0.28
C LEU A 103 5.12 -15.38 -0.75
N PHE A 104 4.99 -14.08 -1.05
CA PHE A 104 3.70 -13.46 -1.35
C PHE A 104 3.49 -13.17 -2.84
N GLY A 105 4.49 -13.44 -3.65
CA GLY A 105 4.50 -13.00 -5.04
C GLY A 105 5.01 -11.57 -5.14
N ASP A 106 5.06 -11.04 -6.32
CA ASP A 106 5.61 -9.70 -6.57
C ASP A 106 4.93 -8.56 -5.81
#